data_3457fc8c9aa91bd005526337b25063c6
#
_entry.id   3457fc8c9aa91bd005526337b25063c6
#
_cell.length_a   1.000
_cell.length_b   1.000
_cell.length_c   1.000
_cell.angle_alpha   90.00
_cell.angle_beta   90.00
_cell.angle_gamma   90.00
#
_symmetry.space_group_name_H-M   'P 1'
#
loop_
_entity.id
_entity.type
_entity.pdbx_description
1 polymer ?
#
loop_
_entity_poly.entity_id
_entity_poly.type
_entity_poly.pdbx_seq_one_letter_code
_entity_poly.pdbx_strand_id
1 'polypeptide(L)'
;MDEAKKRGFVRRRMLQGAGGLIAAAALPAGPIAAAESAGATAKGANANVTARLARYMVESRTRALPPDVLRECKHRILDTFGAMVSGARMRPGEMALRYVRSLGGVEEATVIASNFRTTAVNAALANGMFGHADETDDFEPVTKAHPGCSVVPSALAIGERSGGSGMDMIRAVALGYDLCCRFLMALGPDHVRGTHRSAEGTSATLGSVGGAAGMAKLNEAQMRLALSYAAQQVSGLWSWVRDEDHVEKAFDFSGMGARNGVTAVTMVQAGFTGVSDVLDGEHNAFIALSTQSKPEEMVAGLGTRFFVTESAIKTFSVGYPIQAALDAFLTLRRQNNLTPDNVQHILVRLPTDGAAIVNNSAMPDVNCQHLIAVALVKGAVSFEDSHSRPLMQDPMILAQKRKVELMGDRALMDPEAPRGGAVEVTMTGGRKVNHLTRHPPGTKENPLNTEGVNAKVRDLMAPVLGAQKTEALIRQINTLETLDDIRKLRPLLVA
;
A
#
# COMPACT_ATOMS: atom_id res chain seq x y z
N MET A 1 8.02 15.60 -61.13
CA MET A 1 9.48 15.35 -61.09
C MET A 1 10.12 16.65 -60.61
N ASP A 2 10.88 16.59 -59.54
CA ASP A 2 11.76 17.66 -59.03
C ASP A 2 11.24 18.61 -57.94
N GLU A 3 11.03 18.04 -56.75
CA GLU A 3 11.08 18.83 -55.50
C GLU A 3 11.54 18.03 -54.25
N ALA A 4 12.08 16.83 -54.41
CA ALA A 4 12.49 15.94 -53.31
C ALA A 4 14.03 15.88 -53.08
N LYS A 5 14.83 16.84 -53.63
CA LYS A 5 16.31 16.79 -53.52
C LYS A 5 17.00 17.99 -52.87
N LYS A 6 16.34 18.80 -52.07
CA LYS A 6 16.98 19.95 -51.41
C LYS A 6 16.89 20.03 -49.88
N ARG A 7 16.76 18.93 -49.15
CA ARG A 7 16.83 18.92 -47.67
C ARG A 7 17.87 17.96 -47.09
N GLY A 8 19.03 17.81 -47.71
CA GLY A 8 20.08 16.87 -47.27
C GLY A 8 21.47 17.45 -47.11
N PHE A 9 21.66 18.75 -46.85
CA PHE A 9 23.04 19.32 -46.85
C PHE A 9 23.24 20.50 -45.87
N VAL A 10 22.71 20.49 -44.66
CA VAL A 10 23.06 21.51 -43.61
C VAL A 10 23.19 20.86 -42.22
N ARG A 11 24.00 19.84 -42.07
CA ARG A 11 24.37 19.31 -40.73
C ARG A 11 25.80 18.82 -40.64
N ARG A 12 26.73 19.48 -41.30
CA ARG A 12 28.17 19.11 -41.21
C ARG A 12 29.09 20.29 -41.42
N ARG A 13 28.95 21.39 -40.63
CA ARG A 13 29.98 22.45 -40.49
C ARG A 13 29.62 23.36 -39.31
N MET A 14 29.85 22.91 -38.07
CA MET A 14 30.01 23.77 -36.89
C MET A 14 30.79 23.03 -35.83
N LEU A 15 32.00 22.64 -36.10
CA LEU A 15 32.98 22.18 -35.11
C LEU A 15 34.38 22.39 -35.66
N GLN A 16 34.79 23.66 -35.80
CA GLN A 16 36.20 24.07 -35.91
C GLN A 16 36.27 25.59 -35.74
N GLY A 17 36.87 26.00 -34.60
CA GLY A 17 37.33 27.37 -34.42
C GLY A 17 36.79 28.10 -33.20
N ALA A 18 37.42 27.91 -32.05
CA ALA A 18 37.69 28.97 -31.07
C ALA A 18 38.64 28.42 -29.99
N GLY A 19 39.93 28.48 -30.21
CA GLY A 19 40.91 28.45 -29.15
C GLY A 19 40.90 29.81 -28.43
N GLY A 20 40.51 29.83 -27.15
CA GLY A 20 40.53 31.02 -26.30
C GLY A 20 41.21 30.68 -24.98
N LEU A 21 42.30 31.34 -24.71
CA LEU A 21 43.08 31.30 -23.46
C LEU A 21 42.18 31.48 -22.24
N ILE A 22 42.16 30.51 -21.32
CA ILE A 22 41.66 30.72 -19.97
C ILE A 22 42.85 30.97 -19.05
N ALA A 23 42.96 32.18 -18.57
CA ALA A 23 43.87 32.57 -17.49
C ALA A 23 43.44 31.92 -16.19
N ALA A 24 44.29 31.11 -15.57
CA ALA A 24 44.09 30.53 -14.27
C ALA A 24 44.21 31.62 -13.19
N ALA A 25 43.09 32.00 -12.58
CA ALA A 25 43.09 32.77 -11.34
C ALA A 25 43.18 31.78 -10.17
N ALA A 26 44.31 31.77 -9.49
CA ALA A 26 44.53 31.02 -8.26
C ALA A 26 43.70 31.62 -7.12
N LEU A 27 42.74 30.89 -6.59
CA LEU A 27 42.10 31.19 -5.32
C LEU A 27 42.87 30.52 -4.17
N PRO A 28 43.01 31.15 -3.00
CA PRO A 28 43.77 30.59 -1.89
C PRO A 28 43.04 29.39 -1.26
N ALA A 29 43.78 28.32 -1.03
CA ALA A 29 43.34 27.15 -0.28
C ALA A 29 43.18 27.52 1.20
N GLY A 30 41.93 27.59 1.65
CA GLY A 30 41.57 27.56 3.08
C GLY A 30 41.47 26.10 3.56
N PRO A 31 41.68 25.81 4.84
CA PRO A 31 41.86 24.45 5.33
C PRO A 31 40.51 23.67 5.31
N ILE A 32 40.41 22.63 4.48
CA ILE A 32 39.41 21.57 4.59
C ILE A 32 39.92 20.57 5.63
N ALA A 33 39.62 20.84 6.89
CA ALA A 33 39.90 19.92 7.98
C ALA A 33 38.78 20.05 9.03
N ALA A 34 37.62 19.42 8.78
CA ALA A 34 36.59 19.13 9.81
C ALA A 34 35.45 18.21 9.32
N ALA A 35 35.61 17.50 8.20
CA ALA A 35 34.53 16.60 7.71
C ALA A 35 34.85 15.09 7.88
N GLU A 36 36.07 14.71 8.29
CA GLU A 36 36.44 13.29 8.39
C GLU A 36 36.10 12.59 9.71
N SER A 37 35.77 13.32 10.79
CA SER A 37 35.51 12.68 12.09
C SER A 37 34.04 12.28 12.32
N ALA A 38 33.08 12.79 11.55
CA ALA A 38 31.67 12.40 11.66
C ALA A 38 31.32 11.14 10.84
N GLY A 39 32.14 10.77 9.85
CA GLY A 39 31.91 9.59 9.00
C GLY A 39 32.37 8.25 9.60
N ALA A 40 33.29 8.28 10.57
CA ALA A 40 33.90 7.06 11.10
C ALA A 40 33.06 6.37 12.20
N THR A 41 32.24 7.12 12.94
CA THR A 41 31.35 6.57 13.99
C THR A 41 30.03 6.01 13.44
N ALA A 42 29.57 6.48 12.27
CA ALA A 42 28.38 5.94 11.60
C ALA A 42 28.62 4.58 10.89
N LYS A 43 29.88 4.23 10.58
CA LYS A 43 30.23 2.97 9.90
C LYS A 43 30.03 1.70 10.75
N GLY A 44 29.93 1.80 12.06
CA GLY A 44 29.81 0.62 12.95
C GLY A 44 28.39 0.10 13.11
N ALA A 45 27.40 0.97 13.25
CA ALA A 45 26.00 0.57 13.55
C ALA A 45 25.22 0.14 12.31
N ASN A 46 25.57 0.66 11.12
CA ASN A 46 24.88 0.41 9.85
C ASN A 46 25.59 -0.61 8.94
N ALA A 47 26.68 -1.22 9.42
CA ALA A 47 27.39 -2.20 8.63
C ALA A 47 26.57 -3.48 8.43
N ASN A 48 26.56 -3.96 7.19
CA ASN A 48 25.94 -5.24 6.80
C ASN A 48 24.40 -5.30 6.86
N VAL A 49 23.68 -4.18 6.74
CA VAL A 49 22.19 -4.17 6.70
C VAL A 49 21.67 -5.06 5.59
N THR A 50 22.22 -4.95 4.37
CA THR A 50 21.83 -5.79 3.21
C THR A 50 22.05 -7.27 3.51
N ALA A 51 23.20 -7.61 4.08
CA ALA A 51 23.54 -9.01 4.41
C ALA A 51 22.63 -9.59 5.49
N ARG A 52 22.38 -8.84 6.56
CA ARG A 52 21.50 -9.25 7.67
C ARG A 52 20.06 -9.45 7.18
N LEU A 53 19.56 -8.51 6.36
CA LEU A 53 18.23 -8.61 5.79
C LEU A 53 18.11 -9.80 4.85
N ALA A 54 19.05 -9.98 3.90
CA ALA A 54 19.04 -11.10 2.96
C ALA A 54 19.06 -12.47 3.67
N ARG A 55 19.85 -12.59 4.74
CA ARG A 55 19.86 -13.80 5.59
C ARG A 55 18.51 -14.02 6.26
N TYR A 56 17.91 -12.99 6.85
CA TYR A 56 16.57 -13.08 7.42
C TYR A 56 15.52 -13.49 6.37
N MET A 57 15.58 -12.96 5.15
CA MET A 57 14.70 -13.35 4.05
C MET A 57 14.82 -14.84 3.71
N VAL A 58 16.01 -15.41 3.76
CA VAL A 58 16.22 -16.87 3.57
C VAL A 58 15.68 -17.67 4.74
N GLU A 59 16.01 -17.28 5.97
CA GLU A 59 15.59 -17.96 7.20
C GLU A 59 14.07 -17.94 7.39
N SER A 60 13.40 -16.84 7.04
CA SER A 60 11.94 -16.67 7.18
C SER A 60 11.15 -17.74 6.41
N ARG A 61 11.71 -18.32 5.35
CA ARG A 61 11.05 -19.34 4.53
C ARG A 61 10.76 -20.65 5.27
N THR A 62 11.52 -20.96 6.31
CA THR A 62 11.38 -22.21 7.09
C THR A 62 11.07 -21.94 8.57
N ARG A 63 11.16 -20.69 9.01
CA ARG A 63 10.93 -20.33 10.39
C ARG A 63 9.47 -20.63 10.79
N ALA A 64 9.31 -21.21 11.98
CA ALA A 64 8.00 -21.31 12.62
C ALA A 64 7.47 -19.90 12.95
N LEU A 65 6.25 -19.63 12.59
CA LEU A 65 5.57 -18.37 12.94
C LEU A 65 4.83 -18.54 14.28
N PRO A 66 4.82 -17.51 15.13
CA PRO A 66 3.92 -17.46 16.29
C PRO A 66 2.46 -17.65 15.86
N PRO A 67 1.60 -18.26 16.71
CA PRO A 67 0.20 -18.55 16.35
C PRO A 67 -0.62 -17.32 15.98
N ASP A 68 -0.38 -16.18 16.61
CA ASP A 68 -1.00 -14.90 16.31
C ASP A 68 -0.53 -14.35 14.96
N VAL A 69 0.77 -14.42 14.65
CA VAL A 69 1.31 -14.03 13.34
C VAL A 69 0.73 -14.90 12.23
N LEU A 70 0.65 -16.23 12.45
CA LEU A 70 0.03 -17.16 11.49
C LEU A 70 -1.43 -16.78 11.20
N ARG A 71 -2.21 -16.51 12.24
CA ARG A 71 -3.61 -16.07 12.12
C ARG A 71 -3.72 -14.75 11.37
N GLU A 72 -2.94 -13.75 11.76
CA GLU A 72 -3.00 -12.42 11.15
C GLU A 72 -2.56 -12.45 9.68
N CYS A 73 -1.57 -13.27 9.30
CA CYS A 73 -1.25 -13.48 7.89
C CYS A 73 -2.44 -14.00 7.09
N LYS A 74 -3.17 -15.00 7.61
CA LYS A 74 -4.37 -15.54 6.94
C LYS A 74 -5.46 -14.47 6.84
N HIS A 75 -5.67 -13.67 7.87
CA HIS A 75 -6.62 -12.56 7.85
C HIS A 75 -6.25 -11.52 6.78
N ARG A 76 -4.98 -11.10 6.69
CA ARG A 76 -4.52 -10.12 5.68
C ARG A 76 -4.58 -10.70 4.26
N ILE A 77 -4.22 -11.96 4.08
CA ILE A 77 -4.36 -12.65 2.78
C ILE A 77 -5.83 -12.66 2.35
N LEU A 78 -6.73 -13.07 3.25
CA LEU A 78 -8.16 -13.14 2.94
C LEU A 78 -8.75 -11.75 2.67
N ASP A 79 -8.42 -10.76 3.48
CA ASP A 79 -8.82 -9.37 3.31
C ASP A 79 -8.37 -8.80 1.95
N THR A 80 -7.11 -9.04 1.59
CA THR A 80 -6.58 -8.60 0.29
C THR A 80 -7.23 -9.33 -0.88
N PHE A 81 -7.58 -10.61 -0.75
CA PHE A 81 -8.37 -11.30 -1.79
C PHE A 81 -9.75 -10.65 -1.93
N GLY A 82 -10.39 -10.29 -0.82
CA GLY A 82 -11.63 -9.51 -0.84
C GLY A 82 -11.48 -8.21 -1.64
N ALA A 83 -10.45 -7.42 -1.33
CA ALA A 83 -10.16 -6.16 -2.00
C ALA A 83 -9.84 -6.37 -3.50
N MET A 84 -9.04 -7.38 -3.86
CA MET A 84 -8.75 -7.67 -5.27
C MET A 84 -9.98 -8.08 -6.06
N VAL A 85 -10.88 -8.86 -5.45
CA VAL A 85 -12.10 -9.32 -6.11
C VAL A 85 -13.09 -8.17 -6.31
N SER A 86 -13.36 -7.35 -5.29
CA SER A 86 -14.24 -6.19 -5.41
C SER A 86 -13.65 -5.13 -6.32
N GLY A 87 -12.36 -4.83 -6.16
CA GLY A 87 -11.66 -3.82 -6.95
C GLY A 87 -11.49 -4.13 -8.42
N ALA A 88 -11.56 -5.42 -8.82
CA ALA A 88 -11.53 -5.82 -10.23
C ALA A 88 -12.69 -5.22 -11.05
N ARG A 89 -13.82 -4.88 -10.41
CA ARG A 89 -14.98 -4.23 -11.02
C ARG A 89 -14.94 -2.70 -10.99
N MET A 90 -14.01 -2.15 -10.22
CA MET A 90 -13.85 -0.70 -10.14
C MET A 90 -13.10 -0.19 -11.36
N ARG A 91 -13.24 1.11 -11.65
CA ARG A 91 -12.57 1.72 -12.81
C ARG A 91 -11.07 1.44 -12.89
N PRO A 92 -10.27 1.53 -11.79
CA PRO A 92 -8.86 1.15 -11.82
C PRO A 92 -8.63 -0.30 -12.24
N GLY A 93 -9.47 -1.21 -11.73
CA GLY A 93 -9.41 -2.65 -12.07
C GLY A 93 -9.70 -2.93 -13.53
N GLU A 94 -10.78 -2.37 -14.08
CA GLU A 94 -11.13 -2.51 -15.50
C GLU A 94 -10.02 -2.01 -16.42
N MET A 95 -9.41 -0.86 -16.08
CA MET A 95 -8.30 -0.29 -16.84
C MET A 95 -7.04 -1.16 -16.77
N ALA A 96 -6.71 -1.67 -15.57
CA ALA A 96 -5.58 -2.55 -15.38
C ALA A 96 -5.76 -3.87 -16.16
N LEU A 97 -6.94 -4.50 -16.09
CA LEU A 97 -7.25 -5.72 -16.86
C LEU A 97 -7.13 -5.48 -18.36
N ARG A 98 -7.69 -4.37 -18.86
CA ARG A 98 -7.59 -3.98 -20.28
C ARG A 98 -6.14 -3.81 -20.72
N TYR A 99 -5.34 -3.15 -19.88
CA TYR A 99 -3.93 -2.91 -20.15
C TYR A 99 -3.12 -4.21 -20.23
N VAL A 100 -3.22 -5.09 -19.19
CA VAL A 100 -2.44 -6.33 -19.19
C VAL A 100 -2.89 -7.33 -20.26
N ARG A 101 -4.16 -7.31 -20.67
CA ARG A 101 -4.64 -8.07 -21.82
C ARG A 101 -3.98 -7.61 -23.12
N SER A 102 -3.76 -6.30 -23.30
CA SER A 102 -3.08 -5.78 -24.48
C SER A 102 -1.60 -6.18 -24.56
N LEU A 103 -0.97 -6.49 -23.42
CA LEU A 103 0.42 -6.95 -23.35
C LEU A 103 0.55 -8.45 -23.64
N GLY A 104 -0.49 -9.25 -23.41
CA GLY A 104 -0.45 -10.70 -23.53
C GLY A 104 0.56 -11.35 -22.60
N GLY A 105 1.28 -12.37 -23.08
CA GLY A 105 2.37 -13.05 -22.38
C GLY A 105 2.06 -14.52 -22.04
N VAL A 106 3.06 -15.22 -21.48
CA VAL A 106 2.94 -16.62 -21.06
C VAL A 106 1.97 -16.73 -19.87
N GLU A 107 1.12 -17.73 -19.87
CA GLU A 107 0.08 -17.97 -18.85
C GLU A 107 0.64 -18.52 -17.53
N GLU A 108 1.43 -17.72 -16.83
CA GLU A 108 2.06 -18.07 -15.56
C GLU A 108 1.12 -17.88 -14.36
N ALA A 109 0.42 -16.72 -14.31
CA ALA A 109 -0.34 -16.30 -13.15
C ALA A 109 -1.74 -15.77 -13.53
N THR A 110 -2.70 -15.93 -12.60
CA THR A 110 -4.10 -15.55 -12.75
C THR A 110 -4.30 -14.06 -12.50
N VAL A 111 -5.05 -13.39 -13.39
CA VAL A 111 -5.66 -12.09 -13.10
C VAL A 111 -7.01 -12.35 -12.45
N ILE A 112 -7.12 -12.02 -11.17
CA ILE A 112 -8.26 -12.35 -10.31
C ILE A 112 -9.58 -11.81 -10.87
N ALA A 113 -10.69 -12.48 -10.57
CA ALA A 113 -12.04 -12.17 -11.05
C ALA A 113 -12.15 -12.11 -12.59
N SER A 114 -11.22 -12.77 -13.30
CA SER A 114 -11.26 -12.88 -14.76
C SER A 114 -10.81 -14.27 -15.21
N ASN A 115 -11.13 -14.64 -16.46
CA ASN A 115 -10.64 -15.87 -17.09
C ASN A 115 -9.31 -15.65 -17.83
N PHE A 116 -8.51 -14.65 -17.40
CA PHE A 116 -7.28 -14.29 -18.07
C PHE A 116 -6.07 -14.65 -17.21
N ARG A 117 -5.08 -15.28 -17.86
CA ARG A 117 -3.76 -15.56 -17.28
C ARG A 117 -2.69 -14.91 -18.15
N THR A 118 -1.61 -14.47 -17.53
CA THR A 118 -0.51 -13.76 -18.18
C THR A 118 0.80 -13.97 -17.42
N THR A 119 1.86 -13.25 -17.77
CA THR A 119 3.12 -13.30 -17.03
C THR A 119 2.91 -12.92 -15.56
N ALA A 120 3.72 -13.47 -14.66
CA ALA A 120 3.65 -13.13 -13.24
C ALA A 120 3.77 -11.61 -12.98
N VAL A 121 4.58 -10.90 -13.79
CA VAL A 121 4.76 -9.44 -13.71
C VAL A 121 3.46 -8.69 -14.04
N ASN A 122 2.79 -9.07 -15.13
CA ASN A 122 1.54 -8.43 -15.55
C ASN A 122 0.39 -8.77 -14.60
N ALA A 123 0.30 -10.02 -14.13
CA ALA A 123 -0.70 -10.43 -13.15
C ALA A 123 -0.54 -9.69 -11.83
N ALA A 124 0.70 -9.52 -11.34
CA ALA A 124 1.00 -8.75 -10.14
C ALA A 124 0.58 -7.28 -10.28
N LEU A 125 0.86 -6.64 -11.43
CA LEU A 125 0.41 -5.27 -11.72
C LEU A 125 -1.11 -5.16 -11.60
N ALA A 126 -1.85 -6.01 -12.33
CA ALA A 126 -3.31 -5.92 -12.38
C ALA A 126 -3.94 -6.22 -11.01
N ASN A 127 -3.55 -7.33 -10.38
CA ASN A 127 -4.07 -7.72 -9.07
C ASN A 127 -3.70 -6.71 -7.97
N GLY A 128 -2.52 -6.09 -8.06
CA GLY A 128 -2.11 -5.00 -7.19
C GLY A 128 -3.06 -3.81 -7.33
N MET A 129 -3.30 -3.32 -8.55
CA MET A 129 -4.24 -2.23 -8.79
C MET A 129 -5.66 -2.58 -8.30
N PHE A 130 -6.11 -3.83 -8.46
CA PHE A 130 -7.39 -4.28 -7.91
C PHE A 130 -7.41 -4.16 -6.38
N GLY A 131 -6.31 -4.58 -5.72
CA GLY A 131 -6.20 -4.58 -4.26
C GLY A 131 -6.31 -3.21 -3.61
N HIS A 132 -6.08 -2.12 -4.35
CA HIS A 132 -6.22 -0.74 -3.84
C HIS A 132 -7.24 0.08 -4.65
N ALA A 133 -8.13 -0.53 -5.39
CA ALA A 133 -9.08 0.18 -6.24
C ALA A 133 -10.27 0.78 -5.47
N ASP A 134 -10.53 0.32 -4.26
CA ASP A 134 -11.78 0.56 -3.52
C ASP A 134 -11.58 0.96 -2.05
N GLU A 135 -10.37 1.37 -1.65
CA GLU A 135 -10.05 1.80 -0.27
C GLU A 135 -10.40 0.76 0.81
N THR A 136 -10.49 -0.53 0.46
CA THR A 136 -10.85 -1.58 1.42
C THR A 136 -9.66 -2.35 1.99
N ASP A 137 -8.48 -2.21 1.38
CA ASP A 137 -7.23 -2.87 1.77
C ASP A 137 -6.70 -2.40 3.13
N ASP A 138 -5.80 -3.17 3.71
CA ASP A 138 -5.23 -2.92 5.02
C ASP A 138 -4.29 -1.70 5.07
N PHE A 139 -3.94 -1.30 6.28
CA PHE A 139 -3.15 -0.09 6.53
C PHE A 139 -2.27 -0.24 7.78
N GLU A 140 -1.00 0.14 7.70
CA GLU A 140 -0.12 0.22 8.86
C GLU A 140 -0.08 1.68 9.38
N PRO A 141 -0.59 1.95 10.61
CA PRO A 141 -0.85 3.32 11.06
C PRO A 141 0.38 4.20 11.28
N VAL A 142 1.52 3.62 11.62
CA VAL A 142 2.75 4.37 11.92
C VAL A 142 3.45 4.79 10.63
N THR A 143 3.70 3.83 9.74
CA THR A 143 4.40 4.08 8.48
C THR A 143 3.51 4.67 7.39
N LYS A 144 2.19 4.52 7.52
CA LYS A 144 1.18 4.87 6.50
C LYS A 144 1.23 3.95 5.26
N ALA A 145 1.90 2.81 5.37
CA ALA A 145 1.95 1.81 4.29
C ALA A 145 0.62 1.07 4.13
N HIS A 146 0.39 0.56 2.93
CA HIS A 146 -0.68 -0.38 2.58
C HIS A 146 -0.05 -1.70 2.10
N PRO A 147 0.44 -2.58 3.02
CA PRO A 147 1.27 -3.69 2.60
C PRO A 147 0.52 -4.74 1.80
N GLY A 148 -0.70 -5.10 2.21
CA GLY A 148 -1.46 -6.22 1.66
C GLY A 148 -1.65 -6.13 0.15
N CYS A 149 -2.09 -4.99 -0.34
CA CYS A 149 -2.45 -4.79 -1.75
C CYS A 149 -1.28 -4.98 -2.73
N SER A 150 -0.02 -4.85 -2.28
CA SER A 150 1.16 -5.08 -3.12
C SER A 150 1.85 -6.41 -2.83
N VAL A 151 1.91 -6.85 -1.57
CA VAL A 151 2.59 -8.06 -1.12
C VAL A 151 1.85 -9.33 -1.53
N VAL A 152 0.55 -9.40 -1.27
CA VAL A 152 -0.26 -10.60 -1.54
C VAL A 152 -0.33 -10.93 -3.04
N PRO A 153 -0.61 -9.98 -3.97
CA PRO A 153 -0.60 -10.27 -5.40
C PRO A 153 0.79 -10.67 -5.91
N SER A 154 1.87 -10.13 -5.34
CA SER A 154 3.24 -10.51 -5.70
C SER A 154 3.58 -11.93 -5.26
N ALA A 155 3.22 -12.32 -4.03
CA ALA A 155 3.38 -13.67 -3.53
C ALA A 155 2.54 -14.67 -4.33
N LEU A 156 1.28 -14.34 -4.64
CA LEU A 156 0.40 -15.17 -5.47
C LEU A 156 0.97 -15.39 -6.86
N ALA A 157 1.41 -14.32 -7.54
CA ALA A 157 1.90 -14.39 -8.92
C ALA A 157 3.14 -15.29 -9.04
N ILE A 158 4.11 -15.15 -8.12
CA ILE A 158 5.29 -16.02 -8.10
C ILE A 158 4.95 -17.42 -7.62
N GLY A 159 4.04 -17.56 -6.65
CA GLY A 159 3.54 -18.84 -6.19
C GLY A 159 2.88 -19.66 -7.30
N GLU A 160 2.07 -19.03 -8.11
CA GLU A 160 1.47 -19.67 -9.28
C GLU A 160 2.48 -20.04 -10.38
N ARG A 161 3.47 -19.18 -10.61
CA ARG A 161 4.55 -19.43 -11.58
C ARG A 161 5.48 -20.57 -11.14
N SER A 162 5.96 -20.52 -9.90
CA SER A 162 7.05 -21.40 -9.43
C SER A 162 6.55 -22.60 -8.65
N GLY A 163 5.30 -22.64 -8.26
CA GLY A 163 4.74 -23.56 -7.29
C GLY A 163 5.15 -23.17 -5.86
N GLY A 164 4.38 -23.61 -4.89
CA GLY A 164 4.63 -23.39 -3.47
C GLY A 164 3.40 -23.76 -2.66
N SER A 165 3.59 -24.06 -1.37
CA SER A 165 2.51 -24.39 -0.45
C SER A 165 1.84 -23.14 0.08
N GLY A 166 0.65 -23.30 0.69
CA GLY A 166 0.00 -22.22 1.42
C GLY A 166 0.85 -21.73 2.60
N MET A 167 1.61 -22.60 3.25
CA MET A 167 2.54 -22.20 4.31
C MET A 167 3.71 -21.35 3.74
N ASP A 168 4.20 -21.65 2.53
CA ASP A 168 5.19 -20.78 1.85
C ASP A 168 4.60 -19.39 1.60
N MET A 169 3.33 -19.30 1.16
CA MET A 169 2.63 -18.02 0.94
C MET A 169 2.45 -17.23 2.25
N ILE A 170 2.05 -17.89 3.33
CA ILE A 170 1.89 -17.24 4.65
C ILE A 170 3.21 -16.61 5.10
N ARG A 171 4.30 -17.35 5.01
CA ARG A 171 5.66 -16.87 5.37
C ARG A 171 6.14 -15.75 4.45
N ALA A 172 5.86 -15.86 3.15
CA ALA A 172 6.19 -14.83 2.17
C ALA A 172 5.42 -13.52 2.43
N VAL A 173 4.15 -13.62 2.82
CA VAL A 173 3.35 -12.45 3.19
C VAL A 173 3.87 -11.81 4.47
N ALA A 174 4.16 -12.58 5.53
CA ALA A 174 4.78 -12.05 6.75
C ALA A 174 6.08 -11.28 6.44
N LEU A 175 6.96 -11.88 5.61
CA LEU A 175 8.20 -11.24 5.17
C LEU A 175 7.95 -9.96 4.36
N GLY A 176 6.97 -9.97 3.46
CA GLY A 176 6.64 -8.80 2.64
C GLY A 176 6.15 -7.61 3.48
N TYR A 177 5.29 -7.85 4.48
CA TYR A 177 4.86 -6.82 5.43
C TYR A 177 6.05 -6.23 6.19
N ASP A 178 6.95 -7.08 6.66
CA ASP A 178 8.17 -6.65 7.35
C ASP A 178 9.02 -5.75 6.45
N LEU A 179 9.32 -6.15 5.22
CA LEU A 179 10.15 -5.35 4.32
C LEU A 179 9.47 -4.02 3.95
N CYS A 180 8.16 -4.05 3.70
CA CYS A 180 7.37 -2.87 3.38
C CYS A 180 7.48 -1.80 4.48
N CYS A 181 7.10 -2.16 5.70
CA CYS A 181 7.02 -1.22 6.80
C CYS A 181 8.40 -0.81 7.33
N ARG A 182 9.35 -1.77 7.44
CA ARG A 182 10.75 -1.48 7.89
C ARG A 182 11.45 -0.51 6.96
N PHE A 183 11.23 -0.62 5.65
CA PHE A 183 11.85 0.32 4.71
C PHE A 183 11.36 1.75 4.93
N LEU A 184 10.07 1.96 5.15
CA LEU A 184 9.55 3.28 5.51
C LEU A 184 10.02 3.76 6.87
N MET A 185 10.08 2.89 7.89
CA MET A 185 10.67 3.25 9.18
C MET A 185 12.12 3.73 9.00
N ALA A 186 12.89 3.02 8.19
CA ALA A 186 14.28 3.37 7.91
C ALA A 186 14.43 4.68 7.12
N LEU A 187 13.50 5.02 6.20
CA LEU A 187 13.53 6.29 5.47
C LEU A 187 12.96 7.47 6.28
N GLY A 188 12.13 7.21 7.30
CA GLY A 188 11.34 8.19 8.01
C GLY A 188 10.05 8.55 7.27
N PRO A 189 8.89 7.98 7.64
CA PRO A 189 7.64 8.14 6.89
C PRO A 189 7.19 9.59 6.73
N ASP A 190 7.34 10.41 7.77
CA ASP A 190 7.00 11.84 7.71
C ASP A 190 7.97 12.62 6.82
N HIS A 191 9.26 12.24 6.79
CA HIS A 191 10.22 12.82 5.87
C HIS A 191 9.90 12.51 4.41
N VAL A 192 9.55 11.25 4.11
CA VAL A 192 9.14 10.84 2.75
C VAL A 192 7.98 11.70 2.27
N ARG A 193 6.92 11.84 3.08
CA ARG A 193 5.76 12.68 2.77
C ARG A 193 6.11 14.17 2.68
N GLY A 194 6.95 14.67 3.59
CA GLY A 194 7.41 16.05 3.60
C GLY A 194 8.22 16.44 2.37
N THR A 195 8.77 15.46 1.63
CA THR A 195 9.44 15.67 0.34
C THR A 195 8.53 15.43 -0.88
N HIS A 196 7.21 15.42 -0.69
CA HIS A 196 6.18 15.21 -1.71
C HIS A 196 6.24 13.84 -2.41
N ARG A 197 6.81 12.83 -1.74
CA ARG A 197 6.78 11.44 -2.18
C ARG A 197 5.64 10.68 -1.49
N SER A 198 5.12 9.69 -2.19
CA SER A 198 4.17 8.74 -1.65
C SER A 198 4.92 7.76 -0.72
N ALA A 199 4.53 7.70 0.54
CA ALA A 199 5.03 6.68 1.46
C ALA A 199 4.57 5.29 1.01
N GLU A 200 3.34 5.22 0.53
CA GLU A 200 2.67 4.05 0.02
C GLU A 200 3.44 3.45 -1.16
N GLY A 201 3.62 4.21 -2.25
CA GLY A 201 4.35 3.78 -3.44
C GLY A 201 5.83 3.47 -3.17
N THR A 202 6.48 4.29 -2.31
CA THR A 202 7.88 4.10 -1.93
C THR A 202 8.12 2.74 -1.26
N SER A 203 7.20 2.27 -0.41
CA SER A 203 7.37 1.03 0.35
C SER A 203 6.89 -0.22 -0.40
N ALA A 204 5.91 -0.08 -1.27
CA ALA A 204 5.25 -1.18 -1.96
C ALA A 204 6.24 -2.10 -2.73
N THR A 205 7.26 -1.52 -3.37
CA THR A 205 8.26 -2.28 -4.13
C THR A 205 9.07 -3.22 -3.24
N LEU A 206 9.53 -2.75 -2.07
CA LEU A 206 10.29 -3.58 -1.11
C LEU A 206 9.40 -4.66 -0.48
N GLY A 207 8.16 -4.31 -0.12
CA GLY A 207 7.19 -5.29 0.36
C GLY A 207 6.94 -6.39 -0.66
N SER A 208 6.74 -6.02 -1.90
CA SER A 208 6.51 -6.95 -3.01
C SER A 208 7.70 -7.87 -3.28
N VAL A 209 8.93 -7.36 -3.15
CA VAL A 209 10.13 -8.23 -3.21
C VAL A 209 10.11 -9.25 -2.08
N GLY A 210 9.72 -8.88 -0.85
CA GLY A 210 9.59 -9.81 0.27
C GLY A 210 8.63 -10.96 -0.05
N GLY A 211 7.42 -10.62 -0.52
CA GLY A 211 6.41 -11.59 -0.95
C GLY A 211 6.88 -12.48 -2.11
N ALA A 212 7.37 -11.87 -3.18
CA ALA A 212 7.82 -12.58 -4.38
C ALA A 212 9.05 -13.46 -4.13
N ALA A 213 10.09 -12.93 -3.46
CA ALA A 213 11.34 -13.66 -3.20
C ALA A 213 11.14 -14.81 -2.21
N GLY A 214 10.24 -14.65 -1.23
CA GLY A 214 9.82 -15.72 -0.32
C GLY A 214 9.27 -16.92 -1.08
N MET A 215 8.37 -16.68 -2.03
CA MET A 215 7.80 -17.72 -2.89
C MET A 215 8.80 -18.28 -3.92
N ALA A 216 9.70 -17.45 -4.46
CA ALA A 216 10.71 -17.86 -5.43
C ALA A 216 11.83 -18.72 -4.85
N LYS A 217 11.94 -18.85 -3.54
CA LYS A 217 12.95 -19.64 -2.82
C LYS A 217 14.40 -19.24 -3.18
N LEU A 218 14.65 -17.93 -3.35
CA LEU A 218 15.98 -17.41 -3.66
C LEU A 218 16.97 -17.71 -2.53
N ASN A 219 18.26 -17.93 -2.87
CA ASN A 219 19.34 -18.02 -1.88
C ASN A 219 19.79 -16.63 -1.41
N GLU A 220 20.70 -16.54 -0.41
CA GLU A 220 21.15 -15.28 0.18
C GLU A 220 21.76 -14.31 -0.85
N ALA A 221 22.59 -14.80 -1.76
CA ALA A 221 23.18 -13.99 -2.82
C ALA A 221 22.10 -13.42 -3.75
N GLN A 222 21.14 -14.24 -4.14
CA GLN A 222 20.01 -13.84 -4.95
C GLN A 222 19.07 -12.85 -4.22
N MET A 223 18.87 -13.03 -2.90
CA MET A 223 18.09 -12.05 -2.11
C MET A 223 18.74 -10.66 -2.12
N ARG A 224 20.08 -10.58 -2.03
CA ARG A 224 20.81 -9.30 -2.13
C ARG A 224 20.60 -8.64 -3.49
N LEU A 225 20.65 -9.40 -4.57
CA LEU A 225 20.41 -8.89 -5.92
C LEU A 225 18.95 -8.45 -6.10
N ALA A 226 17.99 -9.19 -5.56
CA ALA A 226 16.58 -8.81 -5.60
C ALA A 226 16.32 -7.49 -4.86
N LEU A 227 16.95 -7.28 -3.70
CA LEU A 227 16.92 -6.01 -2.98
C LEU A 227 17.56 -4.88 -3.81
N SER A 228 18.66 -5.16 -4.53
CA SER A 228 19.30 -4.18 -5.40
C SER A 228 18.38 -3.72 -6.52
N TYR A 229 17.79 -4.66 -7.27
CA TYR A 229 16.84 -4.32 -8.34
C TYR A 229 15.54 -3.70 -7.83
N ALA A 230 15.12 -4.03 -6.62
CA ALA A 230 13.99 -3.37 -5.98
C ALA A 230 14.31 -1.89 -5.70
N ALA A 231 15.46 -1.61 -5.07
CA ALA A 231 15.88 -0.26 -4.72
C ALA A 231 15.99 0.66 -5.95
N GLN A 232 16.43 0.14 -7.10
CA GLN A 232 16.47 0.89 -8.38
C GLN A 232 15.08 1.27 -8.91
N GLN A 233 14.02 0.61 -8.45
CA GLN A 233 12.65 0.81 -8.94
C GLN A 233 11.73 1.50 -7.91
N VAL A 234 12.27 1.90 -6.77
CA VAL A 234 11.51 2.63 -5.74
C VAL A 234 11.07 3.98 -6.32
N SER A 235 9.75 4.22 -6.28
CA SER A 235 9.13 5.46 -6.75
C SER A 235 7.83 5.70 -5.98
N GLY A 236 7.15 6.77 -6.32
CA GLY A 236 5.86 7.18 -5.79
C GLY A 236 5.83 8.68 -5.53
N LEU A 237 4.81 9.37 -6.03
CA LEU A 237 4.63 10.81 -5.92
C LEU A 237 3.32 11.14 -5.21
N TRP A 238 3.33 12.15 -4.35
CA TRP A 238 2.14 12.63 -3.64
C TRP A 238 1.07 13.23 -4.58
N SER A 239 1.33 13.31 -5.90
CA SER A 239 0.40 13.81 -6.91
C SER A 239 -0.93 13.05 -6.93
N TRP A 240 -0.93 11.77 -6.52
CA TRP A 240 -2.11 10.91 -6.46
C TRP A 240 -3.26 11.51 -5.63
N VAL A 241 -2.97 12.42 -4.69
CA VAL A 241 -4.00 13.08 -3.87
C VAL A 241 -4.99 13.89 -4.74
N ARG A 242 -4.60 14.22 -5.97
CA ARG A 242 -5.42 14.93 -6.96
C ARG A 242 -6.10 14.01 -7.97
N ASP A 243 -5.90 12.69 -7.85
CA ASP A 243 -6.57 11.71 -8.71
C ASP A 243 -8.05 11.62 -8.33
N GLU A 244 -8.93 11.97 -9.27
CA GLU A 244 -10.38 11.95 -9.06
C GLU A 244 -11.01 10.59 -9.36
N ASP A 245 -10.30 9.74 -10.11
CA ASP A 245 -10.78 8.44 -10.61
C ASP A 245 -10.20 7.23 -9.89
N HIS A 246 -9.31 7.45 -8.91
CA HIS A 246 -8.62 6.43 -8.15
C HIS A 246 -7.69 5.52 -8.98
N VAL A 247 -7.39 5.88 -10.24
CA VAL A 247 -6.61 5.06 -11.17
C VAL A 247 -5.11 5.21 -10.92
N GLU A 248 -4.61 6.47 -10.90
CA GLU A 248 -3.20 6.76 -10.58
C GLU A 248 -2.88 6.35 -9.15
N LYS A 249 -3.80 6.58 -8.22
CA LYS A 249 -3.65 6.19 -6.83
C LYS A 249 -3.51 4.68 -6.66
N ALA A 250 -4.36 3.87 -7.30
CA ALA A 250 -4.26 2.41 -7.27
C ALA A 250 -2.94 1.90 -7.89
N PHE A 251 -2.45 2.59 -8.93
CA PHE A 251 -1.14 2.29 -9.51
C PHE A 251 -0.01 2.64 -8.56
N ASP A 252 0.00 3.84 -7.95
CA ASP A 252 1.04 4.30 -7.02
C ASP A 252 1.12 3.41 -5.77
N PHE A 253 -0.01 3.19 -5.09
CA PHE A 253 -0.08 2.45 -3.84
C PHE A 253 0.31 0.99 -3.96
N SER A 254 -0.01 0.36 -5.08
CA SER A 254 0.08 -1.08 -5.20
C SER A 254 0.59 -1.60 -6.54
N GLY A 255 -0.09 -1.29 -7.64
CA GLY A 255 0.19 -1.93 -8.93
C GLY A 255 1.63 -1.76 -9.40
N MET A 256 2.19 -0.56 -9.24
CA MET A 256 3.58 -0.26 -9.55
C MET A 256 4.53 -1.09 -8.67
N GLY A 257 4.31 -1.09 -7.35
CA GLY A 257 5.15 -1.83 -6.42
C GLY A 257 5.11 -3.34 -6.65
N ALA A 258 3.90 -3.90 -6.86
CA ALA A 258 3.72 -5.32 -7.15
C ALA A 258 4.45 -5.74 -8.42
N ARG A 259 4.28 -4.98 -9.52
CA ARG A 259 5.03 -5.19 -10.77
C ARG A 259 6.54 -5.13 -10.56
N ASN A 260 7.03 -4.08 -9.87
CA ASN A 260 8.46 -3.84 -9.68
C ASN A 260 9.12 -4.93 -8.84
N GLY A 261 8.46 -5.36 -7.75
CA GLY A 261 8.97 -6.44 -6.89
C GLY A 261 9.05 -7.78 -7.63
N VAL A 262 7.99 -8.15 -8.36
CA VAL A 262 7.99 -9.37 -9.19
C VAL A 262 9.03 -9.26 -10.31
N THR A 263 9.19 -8.08 -10.94
CA THR A 263 10.24 -7.85 -11.95
C THR A 263 11.63 -8.07 -11.35
N ALA A 264 11.94 -7.50 -10.19
CA ALA A 264 13.23 -7.68 -9.52
C ALA A 264 13.56 -9.17 -9.30
N VAL A 265 12.59 -9.94 -8.79
CA VAL A 265 12.76 -11.38 -8.53
C VAL A 265 12.94 -12.17 -9.82
N THR A 266 12.13 -11.91 -10.84
CA THR A 266 12.21 -12.65 -12.11
C THR A 266 13.47 -12.34 -12.90
N MET A 267 13.99 -11.09 -12.83
CA MET A 267 15.31 -10.74 -13.39
C MET A 267 16.43 -11.53 -12.72
N VAL A 268 16.43 -11.66 -11.40
CA VAL A 268 17.42 -12.46 -10.67
C VAL A 268 17.31 -13.94 -11.03
N GLN A 269 16.11 -14.49 -11.16
CA GLN A 269 15.90 -15.86 -11.64
C GLN A 269 16.42 -16.08 -13.08
N ALA A 270 16.40 -15.05 -13.90
CA ALA A 270 16.95 -15.06 -15.27
C ALA A 270 18.48 -14.88 -15.32
N GLY A 271 19.15 -14.77 -14.15
CA GLY A 271 20.60 -14.67 -14.06
C GLY A 271 21.17 -13.25 -14.08
N PHE A 272 20.35 -12.23 -13.88
CA PHE A 272 20.84 -10.85 -13.76
C PHE A 272 21.73 -10.69 -12.53
N THR A 273 22.85 -10.00 -12.70
CA THR A 273 23.84 -9.67 -11.66
C THR A 273 23.72 -8.20 -11.28
N GLY A 274 24.29 -7.80 -10.14
CA GLY A 274 24.22 -6.43 -9.64
C GLY A 274 25.04 -6.25 -8.37
N VAL A 275 24.84 -5.12 -7.67
CA VAL A 275 25.50 -4.85 -6.39
C VAL A 275 24.86 -5.66 -5.26
N SER A 276 25.67 -6.10 -4.31
CA SER A 276 25.25 -6.99 -3.21
C SER A 276 25.03 -6.27 -1.88
N ASP A 277 25.17 -4.93 -1.84
CA ASP A 277 25.19 -4.09 -0.64
C ASP A 277 24.41 -2.77 -0.82
N VAL A 278 23.31 -2.84 -1.58
CA VAL A 278 22.49 -1.68 -1.98
C VAL A 278 21.95 -0.84 -0.80
N LEU A 279 21.85 -1.42 0.41
CA LEU A 279 21.35 -0.73 1.60
C LEU A 279 22.48 -0.16 2.49
N ASP A 280 23.74 -0.54 2.28
CA ASP A 280 24.87 -0.16 3.16
C ASP A 280 26.19 0.05 2.44
N GLY A 281 26.25 -0.14 1.11
CA GLY A 281 27.41 0.18 0.28
C GLY A 281 27.58 1.68 0.01
N GLU A 282 28.58 2.01 -0.79
CA GLU A 282 28.73 3.36 -1.33
C GLU A 282 27.55 3.69 -2.25
N HIS A 283 27.01 4.91 -2.19
CA HIS A 283 25.82 5.33 -2.96
C HIS A 283 24.55 4.47 -2.70
N ASN A 284 24.36 4.02 -1.46
CA ASN A 284 23.25 3.15 -1.09
C ASN A 284 21.88 3.85 -1.14
N ALA A 285 20.81 3.04 -1.08
CA ALA A 285 19.44 3.50 -1.19
C ALA A 285 19.03 4.51 -0.10
N PHE A 286 19.54 4.37 1.12
CA PHE A 286 19.18 5.29 2.20
C PHE A 286 19.75 6.68 1.98
N ILE A 287 21.00 6.79 1.53
CA ILE A 287 21.65 8.08 1.18
C ILE A 287 20.88 8.75 0.04
N ALA A 288 20.47 7.98 -0.96
CA ALA A 288 19.79 8.51 -2.14
C ALA A 288 18.34 8.94 -1.85
N LEU A 289 17.65 8.24 -0.95
CA LEU A 289 16.21 8.40 -0.75
C LEU A 289 15.82 9.22 0.48
N SER A 290 16.73 9.43 1.45
CA SER A 290 16.38 10.19 2.66
C SER A 290 17.59 10.86 3.30
N THR A 291 17.44 12.13 3.65
CA THR A 291 18.42 12.87 4.48
C THR A 291 18.22 12.62 5.99
N GLN A 292 17.17 11.87 6.37
CA GLN A 292 16.82 11.55 7.77
C GLN A 292 16.74 10.05 8.00
N SER A 293 17.42 9.25 7.16
CA SER A 293 17.38 7.79 7.24
C SER A 293 17.95 7.24 8.55
N LYS A 294 17.34 6.12 9.00
CA LYS A 294 17.73 5.29 10.14
C LYS A 294 17.86 3.85 9.67
N PRO A 295 18.95 3.47 8.96
CA PRO A 295 19.09 2.14 8.35
C PRO A 295 18.97 0.99 9.33
N GLU A 296 19.24 1.20 10.62
CA GLU A 296 19.09 0.24 11.71
C GLU A 296 17.63 -0.25 11.86
N GLU A 297 16.64 0.56 11.55
CA GLU A 297 15.21 0.19 11.60
C GLU A 297 14.89 -0.95 10.61
N MET A 298 15.65 -1.05 9.52
CA MET A 298 15.46 -2.13 8.54
C MET A 298 15.71 -3.51 9.14
N VAL A 299 16.53 -3.58 10.19
CA VAL A 299 16.98 -4.84 10.80
C VAL A 299 16.68 -4.93 12.31
N ALA A 300 15.95 -3.98 12.88
CA ALA A 300 15.57 -3.99 14.28
C ALA A 300 14.50 -5.06 14.56
N GLY A 301 14.73 -5.98 15.50
CA GLY A 301 13.75 -6.99 15.90
C GLY A 301 13.36 -7.99 14.78
N LEU A 302 14.25 -8.29 13.84
CA LEU A 302 14.00 -9.31 12.81
C LEU A 302 13.64 -10.66 13.44
N GLY A 303 12.51 -11.23 13.03
CA GLY A 303 12.00 -12.51 13.51
C GLY A 303 11.36 -12.48 14.91
N THR A 304 11.20 -11.30 15.52
CA THR A 304 10.49 -11.11 16.80
C THR A 304 9.40 -10.05 16.72
N ARG A 305 9.54 -9.05 15.85
CA ARG A 305 8.52 -8.06 15.51
C ARG A 305 8.01 -8.33 14.10
N PHE A 306 6.70 -8.46 13.94
CA PHE A 306 6.03 -8.77 12.69
C PHE A 306 4.99 -7.70 12.36
N PHE A 307 5.23 -6.91 11.33
CA PHE A 307 4.32 -5.80 10.97
C PHE A 307 2.94 -6.24 10.49
N VAL A 308 2.78 -7.49 10.10
CA VAL A 308 1.47 -8.06 9.78
C VAL A 308 0.51 -8.02 10.98
N THR A 309 1.01 -8.06 12.22
CA THR A 309 0.22 -7.94 13.44
C THR A 309 -0.02 -6.48 13.85
N GLU A 310 0.69 -5.53 13.24
CA GLU A 310 0.59 -4.09 13.52
C GLU A 310 -0.29 -3.36 12.49
N SER A 311 -0.54 -3.97 11.34
CA SER A 311 -1.42 -3.44 10.31
C SER A 311 -2.90 -3.60 10.69
N ALA A 312 -3.75 -2.70 10.24
CA ALA A 312 -5.18 -2.68 10.53
C ALA A 312 -6.00 -3.11 9.30
N ILE A 313 -7.00 -3.96 9.50
CA ILE A 313 -8.04 -4.24 8.50
C ILE A 313 -9.10 -3.12 8.57
N LYS A 314 -9.39 -2.46 7.46
CA LYS A 314 -10.46 -1.46 7.40
C LYS A 314 -11.83 -2.13 7.58
N THR A 315 -12.64 -1.60 8.49
CA THR A 315 -14.01 -2.08 8.69
C THR A 315 -14.95 -1.53 7.64
N PHE A 316 -14.70 -0.30 7.20
CA PHE A 316 -15.43 0.36 6.12
C PHE A 316 -14.54 0.48 4.89
N SER A 317 -15.10 0.31 3.70
CA SER A 317 -14.40 0.51 2.42
C SER A 317 -14.27 2.01 2.11
N VAL A 318 -13.45 2.70 2.90
CA VAL A 318 -13.21 4.14 2.83
C VAL A 318 -11.77 4.47 3.24
N GLY A 319 -11.31 5.66 2.88
CA GLY A 319 -9.99 6.17 3.26
C GLY A 319 -9.71 6.01 4.76
N TYR A 320 -8.53 5.52 5.12
CA TYR A 320 -8.26 5.12 6.53
C TYR A 320 -8.49 6.24 7.56
N PRO A 321 -8.20 7.53 7.28
CA PRO A 321 -8.47 8.60 8.25
C PRO A 321 -9.94 8.73 8.67
N ILE A 322 -10.88 8.17 7.88
CA ILE A 322 -12.32 8.27 8.14
C ILE A 322 -12.82 7.15 9.06
N GLN A 323 -12.09 6.03 9.20
CA GLN A 323 -12.53 4.85 9.95
C GLN A 323 -13.02 5.19 11.37
N ALA A 324 -12.21 5.91 12.14
CA ALA A 324 -12.54 6.28 13.51
C ALA A 324 -13.70 7.27 13.59
N ALA A 325 -13.81 8.21 12.64
CA ALA A 325 -14.91 9.15 12.60
C ALA A 325 -16.25 8.47 12.29
N LEU A 326 -16.27 7.52 11.35
CA LEU A 326 -17.47 6.74 11.04
C LEU A 326 -17.90 5.87 12.22
N ASP A 327 -16.97 5.19 12.86
CA ASP A 327 -17.24 4.38 14.06
C ASP A 327 -17.82 5.25 15.18
N ALA A 328 -17.18 6.39 15.47
CA ALA A 328 -17.65 7.34 16.48
C ALA A 328 -19.05 7.88 16.16
N PHE A 329 -19.29 8.29 14.91
CA PHE A 329 -20.58 8.79 14.48
C PHE A 329 -21.68 7.73 14.55
N LEU A 330 -21.44 6.54 14.03
CA LEU A 330 -22.40 5.44 14.05
C LEU A 330 -22.71 4.98 15.48
N THR A 331 -21.74 5.05 16.38
CA THR A 331 -21.94 4.79 17.81
C THR A 331 -22.88 5.85 18.43
N LEU A 332 -22.62 7.14 18.20
CA LEU A 332 -23.52 8.21 18.64
C LEU A 332 -24.92 8.08 18.05
N ARG A 333 -25.00 7.74 16.77
CA ARG A 333 -26.28 7.56 16.07
C ARG A 333 -27.15 6.48 16.74
N ARG A 334 -26.56 5.33 17.04
CA ARG A 334 -27.28 4.25 17.73
C ARG A 334 -27.68 4.62 19.15
N GLN A 335 -26.79 5.24 19.93
CA GLN A 335 -27.02 5.57 21.34
C GLN A 335 -28.03 6.69 21.55
N ASN A 336 -28.16 7.62 20.57
CA ASN A 336 -28.98 8.82 20.71
C ASN A 336 -30.13 8.89 19.68
N ASN A 337 -30.35 7.83 18.89
CA ASN A 337 -31.36 7.80 17.83
C ASN A 337 -31.26 9.00 16.88
N LEU A 338 -30.02 9.30 16.41
CA LEU A 338 -29.80 10.46 15.54
C LEU A 338 -30.45 10.23 14.16
N THR A 339 -31.16 11.24 13.69
CA THR A 339 -31.84 11.27 12.38
C THR A 339 -31.54 12.59 11.67
N PRO A 340 -31.76 12.68 10.35
CA PRO A 340 -31.64 13.96 9.62
C PRO A 340 -32.42 15.11 10.25
N ASP A 341 -33.58 14.84 10.87
CA ASP A 341 -34.48 15.88 11.41
C ASP A 341 -34.05 16.41 12.78
N ASN A 342 -33.40 15.56 13.60
CA ASN A 342 -32.99 15.92 14.96
C ASN A 342 -31.52 16.35 15.10
N VAL A 343 -30.74 16.33 14.00
CA VAL A 343 -29.34 16.78 13.96
C VAL A 343 -29.27 18.17 13.33
N GLN A 344 -28.67 19.12 14.08
CA GLN A 344 -28.42 20.49 13.64
C GLN A 344 -27.01 20.66 13.07
N HIS A 345 -25.98 20.13 13.76
CA HIS A 345 -24.57 20.29 13.37
C HIS A 345 -23.76 19.06 13.81
N ILE A 346 -22.75 18.70 13.02
CA ILE A 346 -21.81 17.61 13.29
C ILE A 346 -20.40 18.16 13.13
N LEU A 347 -19.62 18.16 14.21
CA LEU A 347 -18.20 18.48 14.19
C LEU A 347 -17.39 17.18 14.22
N VAL A 348 -16.62 16.95 13.17
CA VAL A 348 -15.66 15.84 13.09
C VAL A 348 -14.27 16.38 13.31
N ARG A 349 -13.50 15.79 14.22
CA ARG A 349 -12.10 16.14 14.48
C ARG A 349 -11.22 14.92 14.18
N LEU A 350 -10.21 15.13 13.34
CA LEU A 350 -9.23 14.12 12.95
C LEU A 350 -7.81 14.66 13.15
N PRO A 351 -6.77 13.81 13.25
CA PRO A 351 -5.38 14.23 13.11
C PRO A 351 -5.19 15.13 11.89
N THR A 352 -4.38 16.19 12.02
CA THR A 352 -4.28 17.25 11.01
C THR A 352 -3.89 16.73 9.63
N ASP A 353 -2.98 15.75 9.55
CA ASP A 353 -2.53 15.12 8.31
C ASP A 353 -3.65 14.30 7.65
N GLY A 354 -4.42 13.55 8.45
CA GLY A 354 -5.58 12.80 7.98
C GLY A 354 -6.71 13.69 7.48
N ALA A 355 -7.03 14.75 8.24
CA ALA A 355 -8.06 15.71 7.87
C ALA A 355 -7.77 16.37 6.52
N ALA A 356 -6.50 16.72 6.25
CA ALA A 356 -6.09 17.35 4.99
C ALA A 356 -6.36 16.45 3.75
N ILE A 357 -6.27 15.12 3.91
CA ILE A 357 -6.52 14.17 2.82
C ILE A 357 -8.02 14.04 2.51
N VAL A 358 -8.86 13.97 3.56
CA VAL A 358 -10.27 13.57 3.42
C VAL A 358 -11.27 14.73 3.42
N ASN A 359 -10.77 15.97 3.45
CA ASN A 359 -11.61 17.17 3.50
C ASN A 359 -12.24 17.47 2.13
N ASN A 360 -13.51 17.15 1.99
CA ASN A 360 -14.28 17.38 0.76
C ASN A 360 -13.59 16.84 -0.51
N SER A 361 -12.93 15.70 -0.42
CA SER A 361 -12.30 15.04 -1.57
C SER A 361 -13.31 14.82 -2.71
N ALA A 362 -12.84 14.83 -3.95
CA ALA A 362 -13.64 14.50 -5.13
C ALA A 362 -14.02 13.01 -5.20
N MET A 363 -13.24 12.14 -4.55
CA MET A 363 -13.53 10.72 -4.43
C MET A 363 -14.55 10.46 -3.31
N PRO A 364 -15.68 9.77 -3.58
CA PRO A 364 -16.72 9.56 -2.57
C PRO A 364 -16.22 8.79 -1.33
N ASP A 365 -15.41 7.75 -1.52
CA ASP A 365 -14.81 6.90 -0.52
C ASP A 365 -13.70 7.56 0.31
N VAL A 366 -13.22 8.72 -0.13
CA VAL A 366 -12.21 9.54 0.57
C VAL A 366 -12.81 10.87 1.09
N ASN A 367 -14.11 11.07 1.00
CA ASN A 367 -14.79 12.32 1.41
C ASN A 367 -15.48 12.15 2.77
N CYS A 368 -14.84 12.66 3.83
CA CYS A 368 -15.33 12.51 5.20
C CYS A 368 -16.74 13.11 5.40
N GLN A 369 -16.97 14.35 4.95
CA GLN A 369 -18.24 15.03 5.12
C GLN A 369 -19.39 14.32 4.40
N HIS A 370 -19.10 13.79 3.20
CA HIS A 370 -20.04 13.00 2.43
C HIS A 370 -20.42 11.70 3.17
N LEU A 371 -19.44 10.95 3.62
CA LEU A 371 -19.64 9.65 4.27
C LEU A 371 -20.37 9.76 5.62
N ILE A 372 -20.10 10.81 6.40
CA ILE A 372 -20.87 11.11 7.62
C ILE A 372 -22.32 11.45 7.29
N ALA A 373 -22.57 12.20 6.22
CA ALA A 373 -23.92 12.50 5.76
C ALA A 373 -24.66 11.24 5.29
N VAL A 374 -24.00 10.36 4.55
CA VAL A 374 -24.54 9.05 4.15
C VAL A 374 -24.89 8.22 5.40
N ALA A 375 -23.97 8.14 6.37
CA ALA A 375 -24.19 7.44 7.64
C ALA A 375 -25.39 8.01 8.43
N LEU A 376 -25.59 9.35 8.41
CA LEU A 376 -26.72 9.96 9.07
C LEU A 376 -28.05 9.55 8.42
N VAL A 377 -28.12 9.58 7.09
CA VAL A 377 -29.36 9.28 6.34
C VAL A 377 -29.68 7.79 6.36
N LYS A 378 -28.69 6.96 6.01
CA LYS A 378 -28.91 5.51 5.79
C LYS A 378 -28.73 4.67 7.06
N GLY A 379 -28.01 5.14 8.06
CA GLY A 379 -27.73 4.41 9.31
C GLY A 379 -26.54 3.47 9.25
N ALA A 380 -25.97 3.29 8.08
CA ALA A 380 -24.76 2.51 7.79
C ALA A 380 -24.08 3.10 6.55
N VAL A 381 -22.88 2.63 6.26
CA VAL A 381 -22.17 2.90 5.00
C VAL A 381 -21.77 1.54 4.43
N SER A 382 -22.46 1.10 3.38
CA SER A 382 -22.11 -0.12 2.64
C SER A 382 -20.96 0.14 1.67
N PHE A 383 -20.42 -0.93 1.08
CA PHE A 383 -19.45 -0.83 -0.02
C PHE A 383 -20.02 0.02 -1.19
N GLU A 384 -21.25 -0.25 -1.62
CA GLU A 384 -21.90 0.50 -2.70
C GLU A 384 -22.10 1.98 -2.35
N ASP A 385 -22.49 2.27 -1.09
CA ASP A 385 -22.69 3.64 -0.63
C ASP A 385 -21.41 4.46 -0.66
N SER A 386 -20.30 3.88 -0.23
CA SER A 386 -19.00 4.57 -0.16
C SER A 386 -18.43 4.89 -1.55
N HIS A 387 -18.79 4.11 -2.59
CA HIS A 387 -18.27 4.30 -3.94
C HIS A 387 -19.26 4.97 -4.91
N SER A 388 -20.46 5.34 -4.42
CA SER A 388 -21.53 5.89 -5.25
C SER A 388 -21.32 7.36 -5.58
N ARG A 389 -20.84 7.66 -6.80
CA ARG A 389 -20.82 9.04 -7.32
C ARG A 389 -22.22 9.68 -7.42
N PRO A 390 -23.31 8.98 -7.79
CA PRO A 390 -24.65 9.53 -7.73
C PRO A 390 -25.07 10.01 -6.33
N LEU A 391 -24.69 9.32 -5.25
CA LEU A 391 -24.99 9.78 -3.88
C LEU A 391 -24.29 11.09 -3.53
N MET A 392 -23.17 11.43 -4.14
CA MET A 392 -22.51 12.73 -3.94
C MET A 392 -23.36 13.91 -4.49
N GLN A 393 -24.33 13.63 -5.38
CA GLN A 393 -25.23 14.61 -5.97
C GLN A 393 -26.65 14.49 -5.43
N ASP A 394 -26.92 13.51 -4.56
CA ASP A 394 -28.25 13.32 -3.96
C ASP A 394 -28.63 14.53 -3.10
N PRO A 395 -29.79 15.19 -3.33
CA PRO A 395 -30.19 16.39 -2.60
C PRO A 395 -30.34 16.18 -1.09
N MET A 396 -30.77 14.97 -0.65
CA MET A 396 -30.92 14.65 0.76
C MET A 396 -29.54 14.52 1.42
N ILE A 397 -28.60 13.81 0.78
CA ILE A 397 -27.24 13.69 1.28
C ILE A 397 -26.54 15.05 1.30
N LEU A 398 -26.66 15.84 0.25
CA LEU A 398 -26.10 17.19 0.19
C LEU A 398 -26.66 18.12 1.28
N ALA A 399 -27.94 17.99 1.62
CA ALA A 399 -28.54 18.75 2.71
C ALA A 399 -27.92 18.39 4.07
N GLN A 400 -27.64 17.10 4.31
CA GLN A 400 -26.98 16.67 5.55
C GLN A 400 -25.47 16.98 5.54
N LYS A 401 -24.81 16.86 4.39
CA LYS A 401 -23.38 17.19 4.24
C LYS A 401 -23.07 18.63 4.68
N ARG A 402 -23.97 19.58 4.42
CA ARG A 402 -23.84 20.97 4.87
C ARG A 402 -23.81 21.14 6.40
N LYS A 403 -24.27 20.15 7.16
CA LYS A 403 -24.23 20.15 8.62
C LYS A 403 -22.91 19.62 9.18
N VAL A 404 -22.07 19.02 8.33
CA VAL A 404 -20.82 18.36 8.74
C VAL A 404 -19.65 19.30 8.53
N GLU A 405 -19.00 19.65 9.63
CA GLU A 405 -17.74 20.38 9.69
C GLU A 405 -16.61 19.39 9.98
N LEU A 406 -15.51 19.47 9.21
CA LEU A 406 -14.30 18.70 9.48
C LEU A 406 -13.18 19.65 9.93
N MET A 407 -12.56 19.34 11.07
CA MET A 407 -11.44 20.08 11.62
C MET A 407 -10.23 19.17 11.84
N GLY A 408 -9.05 19.60 11.39
CA GLY A 408 -7.78 19.01 11.78
C GLY A 408 -7.42 19.41 13.22
N ASP A 409 -7.21 18.43 14.10
CA ASP A 409 -6.93 18.66 15.51
C ASP A 409 -5.54 18.12 15.88
N ARG A 410 -4.65 19.02 16.32
CA ARG A 410 -3.29 18.66 16.77
C ARG A 410 -3.32 17.79 18.04
N ALA A 411 -4.35 17.91 18.87
CA ALA A 411 -4.48 17.09 20.07
C ALA A 411 -4.72 15.59 19.75
N LEU A 412 -5.17 15.29 18.53
CA LEU A 412 -5.33 13.92 18.00
C LEU A 412 -4.09 13.39 17.27
N MET A 413 -3.00 14.16 17.20
CA MET A 413 -1.69 13.69 16.70
C MET A 413 -0.99 12.85 17.79
N ASP A 414 -1.64 11.77 18.21
CA ASP A 414 -1.19 10.87 19.25
C ASP A 414 -0.41 9.69 18.64
N PRO A 415 0.89 9.50 18.95
CA PRO A 415 1.68 8.38 18.43
C PRO A 415 1.10 7.00 18.78
N GLU A 416 0.38 6.88 19.91
CA GLU A 416 -0.26 5.62 20.32
C GLU A 416 -1.62 5.38 19.66
N ALA A 417 -2.22 6.44 19.10
CA ALA A 417 -3.49 6.37 18.37
C ALA A 417 -3.46 7.28 17.13
N PRO A 418 -2.56 7.06 16.17
CA PRO A 418 -2.24 8.02 15.10
C PRO A 418 -3.38 8.23 14.11
N ARG A 419 -4.46 7.50 14.24
CA ARG A 419 -5.67 7.59 13.39
C ARG A 419 -6.97 7.56 14.20
N GLY A 420 -6.95 8.06 15.43
CA GLY A 420 -8.16 8.31 16.21
C GLY A 420 -9.05 9.38 15.58
N GLY A 421 -10.32 9.43 15.97
CA GLY A 421 -11.28 10.42 15.49
C GLY A 421 -12.34 10.74 16.55
N ALA A 422 -12.70 12.01 16.68
CA ALA A 422 -13.72 12.48 17.60
C ALA A 422 -14.88 13.12 16.82
N VAL A 423 -16.09 12.84 17.28
CA VAL A 423 -17.32 13.43 16.70
C VAL A 423 -18.14 14.06 17.81
N GLU A 424 -18.58 15.31 17.60
CA GLU A 424 -19.58 16.00 18.41
C GLU A 424 -20.82 16.29 17.54
N VAL A 425 -21.99 15.94 18.05
CA VAL A 425 -23.26 16.21 17.38
C VAL A 425 -24.08 17.18 18.24
N THR A 426 -24.47 18.32 17.66
CA THR A 426 -25.45 19.22 18.23
C THR A 426 -26.83 18.86 17.68
N MET A 427 -27.73 18.49 18.54
CA MET A 427 -29.10 18.14 18.19
C MET A 427 -30.00 19.40 18.13
N THR A 428 -31.12 19.28 17.40
CA THR A 428 -32.19 20.29 17.47
C THR A 428 -32.63 20.42 18.94
N GLY A 429 -32.65 21.65 19.45
CA GLY A 429 -32.88 21.92 20.89
C GLY A 429 -31.59 22.12 21.70
N GLY A 430 -30.42 22.08 21.05
CA GLY A 430 -29.12 22.48 21.65
C GLY A 430 -28.40 21.43 22.46
N ARG A 431 -28.96 20.22 22.65
CA ARG A 431 -28.30 19.11 23.30
C ARG A 431 -27.08 18.68 22.48
N LYS A 432 -25.93 18.56 23.15
CA LYS A 432 -24.70 18.05 22.55
C LYS A 432 -24.38 16.65 23.03
N VAL A 433 -23.93 15.79 22.11
CA VAL A 433 -23.42 14.45 22.41
C VAL A 433 -22.08 14.27 21.68
N ASN A 434 -21.13 13.56 22.27
CA ASN A 434 -19.82 13.35 21.69
C ASN A 434 -19.31 11.92 21.89
N HIS A 435 -18.40 11.49 21.02
CA HIS A 435 -17.68 10.23 21.12
C HIS A 435 -16.29 10.36 20.53
N LEU A 436 -15.31 9.71 21.16
CA LEU A 436 -13.94 9.56 20.69
C LEU A 436 -13.66 8.09 20.45
N THR A 437 -13.37 7.73 19.22
CA THR A 437 -12.80 6.42 18.86
C THR A 437 -11.29 6.57 18.72
N ARG A 438 -10.51 6.09 19.69
CA ARG A 438 -9.05 6.08 19.61
C ARG A 438 -8.55 5.02 18.63
N HIS A 439 -9.09 3.81 18.74
CA HIS A 439 -8.70 2.63 17.97
C HIS A 439 -9.95 2.05 17.29
N PRO A 440 -10.18 2.39 15.99
CA PRO A 440 -11.32 1.83 15.29
C PRO A 440 -11.24 0.31 15.17
N PRO A 441 -12.37 -0.40 15.02
CA PRO A 441 -12.35 -1.84 14.80
C PRO A 441 -11.45 -2.23 13.63
N GLY A 442 -10.68 -3.31 13.80
CA GLY A 442 -9.69 -3.82 12.84
C GLY A 442 -8.25 -3.41 13.13
N THR A 443 -8.01 -2.51 14.09
CA THR A 443 -6.65 -2.17 14.57
C THR A 443 -6.09 -3.27 15.47
N LYS A 444 -4.78 -3.20 15.74
CA LYS A 444 -4.10 -4.10 16.69
C LYS A 444 -4.73 -4.08 18.09
N GLU A 445 -5.14 -2.89 18.54
CA GLU A 445 -5.75 -2.64 19.87
C GLU A 445 -7.22 -3.03 19.92
N ASN A 446 -7.89 -3.13 18.77
CA ASN A 446 -9.29 -3.50 18.63
C ASN A 446 -9.48 -4.42 17.41
N PRO A 447 -8.89 -5.63 17.42
CA PRO A 447 -8.79 -6.48 16.24
C PRO A 447 -10.14 -7.10 15.84
N LEU A 448 -10.34 -7.29 14.55
CA LEU A 448 -11.42 -8.17 14.06
C LEU A 448 -11.06 -9.62 14.36
N ASN A 449 -12.04 -10.39 14.81
CA ASN A 449 -11.91 -11.84 14.89
C ASN A 449 -12.08 -12.46 13.47
N THR A 450 -11.81 -13.76 13.35
CA THR A 450 -11.89 -14.48 12.08
C THR A 450 -13.28 -14.34 11.42
N GLU A 451 -14.38 -14.39 12.20
CA GLU A 451 -15.72 -14.23 11.64
C GLU A 451 -15.98 -12.80 11.15
N GLY A 452 -15.44 -11.80 11.83
CA GLY A 452 -15.53 -10.40 11.36
C GLY A 452 -14.81 -10.20 10.03
N VAL A 453 -13.62 -10.80 9.84
CA VAL A 453 -12.91 -10.80 8.55
C VAL A 453 -13.71 -11.59 7.49
N ASN A 454 -14.20 -12.78 7.83
CA ASN A 454 -15.01 -13.59 6.93
C ASN A 454 -16.27 -12.85 6.46
N ALA A 455 -16.95 -12.15 7.37
CA ALA A 455 -18.15 -11.37 7.05
C ALA A 455 -17.83 -10.24 6.06
N LYS A 456 -16.76 -9.45 6.34
CA LYS A 456 -16.30 -8.40 5.42
C LYS A 456 -16.03 -8.94 4.01
N VAL A 457 -15.21 -9.97 3.90
CA VAL A 457 -14.81 -10.48 2.57
C VAL A 457 -15.95 -11.19 1.84
N ARG A 458 -16.93 -11.76 2.57
CA ARG A 458 -18.15 -12.31 1.98
C ARG A 458 -18.94 -11.22 1.24
N ASP A 459 -19.10 -10.05 1.86
CA ASP A 459 -19.79 -8.91 1.24
C ASP A 459 -19.04 -8.39 0.00
N LEU A 460 -17.70 -8.41 0.02
CA LEU A 460 -16.86 -7.97 -1.10
C LEU A 460 -16.84 -8.98 -2.27
N MET A 461 -16.73 -10.27 -1.97
CA MET A 461 -16.50 -11.31 -2.99
C MET A 461 -17.77 -11.92 -3.56
N ALA A 462 -18.83 -12.07 -2.77
CA ALA A 462 -20.02 -12.79 -3.22
C ALA A 462 -20.73 -12.14 -4.43
N PRO A 463 -20.79 -10.81 -4.56
CA PRO A 463 -21.33 -10.15 -5.76
C PRO A 463 -20.55 -10.43 -7.05
N VAL A 464 -19.28 -10.85 -6.95
CA VAL A 464 -18.38 -11.08 -8.08
C VAL A 464 -18.21 -12.54 -8.41
N LEU A 465 -17.85 -13.36 -7.41
CA LEU A 465 -17.53 -14.78 -7.58
C LEU A 465 -18.74 -15.70 -7.37
N GLY A 466 -19.83 -15.17 -6.82
CA GLY A 466 -20.96 -15.94 -6.34
C GLY A 466 -20.72 -16.56 -4.95
N ALA A 467 -21.79 -16.83 -4.21
CA ALA A 467 -21.73 -17.29 -2.82
C ALA A 467 -20.93 -18.59 -2.64
N GLN A 468 -21.10 -19.56 -3.56
CA GLN A 468 -20.44 -20.87 -3.45
C GLN A 468 -18.90 -20.77 -3.52
N LYS A 469 -18.36 -20.06 -4.52
CA LYS A 469 -16.91 -19.86 -4.67
C LYS A 469 -16.35 -19.02 -3.52
N THR A 470 -17.10 -18.00 -3.10
CA THR A 470 -16.72 -17.15 -1.95
C THR A 470 -16.53 -17.96 -0.68
N GLU A 471 -17.52 -18.79 -0.31
CA GLU A 471 -17.42 -19.63 0.88
C GLU A 471 -16.30 -20.69 0.77
N ALA A 472 -16.08 -21.23 -0.43
CA ALA A 472 -14.97 -22.16 -0.68
C ALA A 472 -13.61 -21.48 -0.50
N LEU A 473 -13.45 -20.25 -1.02
CA LEU A 473 -12.22 -19.48 -0.89
C LEU A 473 -11.94 -19.08 0.58
N ILE A 474 -12.98 -18.61 1.30
CA ILE A 474 -12.89 -18.29 2.74
C ILE A 474 -12.41 -19.52 3.52
N ARG A 475 -13.01 -20.70 3.32
CA ARG A 475 -12.58 -21.92 3.99
C ARG A 475 -11.14 -22.29 3.65
N GLN A 476 -10.76 -22.20 2.36
CA GLN A 476 -9.42 -22.56 1.93
C GLN A 476 -8.34 -21.64 2.50
N ILE A 477 -8.61 -20.32 2.61
CA ILE A 477 -7.65 -19.37 3.19
C ILE A 477 -7.58 -19.52 4.72
N ASN A 478 -8.69 -19.80 5.39
CA ASN A 478 -8.68 -20.05 6.83
C ASN A 478 -7.84 -21.28 7.23
N THR A 479 -7.63 -22.23 6.30
CA THR A 479 -6.77 -23.42 6.47
C THR A 479 -5.60 -23.44 5.50
N LEU A 480 -5.12 -22.27 5.07
CA LEU A 480 -4.15 -22.12 4.00
C LEU A 480 -2.84 -22.91 4.27
N GLU A 481 -2.43 -23.03 5.53
CA GLU A 481 -1.25 -23.80 5.95
C GLU A 481 -1.29 -25.27 5.53
N THR A 482 -2.49 -25.81 5.27
CA THR A 482 -2.67 -27.21 4.83
C THR A 482 -2.61 -27.39 3.32
N LEU A 483 -2.61 -26.30 2.56
CA LEU A 483 -2.58 -26.33 1.10
C LEU A 483 -1.17 -26.63 0.60
N ASP A 484 -1.01 -27.72 -0.14
CA ASP A 484 0.27 -28.20 -0.67
C ASP A 484 0.74 -27.44 -1.92
N ASP A 485 -0.21 -26.86 -2.71
CA ASP A 485 0.06 -26.09 -3.93
C ASP A 485 -0.92 -24.92 -4.06
N ILE A 486 -0.37 -23.71 -4.08
CA ILE A 486 -1.16 -22.46 -4.16
C ILE A 486 -1.97 -22.36 -5.46
N ARG A 487 -1.56 -23.04 -6.52
CA ARG A 487 -2.29 -23.09 -7.80
C ARG A 487 -3.68 -23.72 -7.68
N LYS A 488 -3.95 -24.46 -6.61
CA LYS A 488 -5.29 -25.03 -6.32
C LYS A 488 -6.33 -23.94 -5.98
N LEU A 489 -5.90 -22.71 -5.69
CA LEU A 489 -6.79 -21.55 -5.52
C LEU A 489 -7.35 -21.05 -6.86
N ARG A 490 -6.68 -21.28 -7.99
CA ARG A 490 -7.06 -20.75 -9.32
C ARG A 490 -8.55 -20.88 -9.66
N PRO A 491 -9.20 -22.07 -9.50
CA PRO A 491 -10.61 -22.20 -9.85
C PRO A 491 -11.55 -21.34 -8.99
N LEU A 492 -11.10 -20.94 -7.79
CA LEU A 492 -11.85 -20.10 -6.86
C LEU A 492 -11.66 -18.61 -7.11
N LEU A 493 -10.62 -18.22 -7.87
CA LEU A 493 -10.22 -16.83 -8.12
C LEU A 493 -10.79 -16.26 -9.44
N VAL A 494 -11.45 -17.07 -10.25
CA VAL A 494 -12.03 -16.65 -11.53
C VAL A 494 -13.54 -16.46 -11.39
N ALA A 495 -14.09 -15.39 -12.04
CA ALA A 495 -15.52 -15.09 -12.04
C ALA A 495 -16.33 -16.07 -12.93
#